data_14569ef8c7dee6d91e00e07526422c5c
#
_entry.id   14569ef8c7dee6d91e00e07526422c5c
#
_cell.length_a   1.000
_cell.length_b   1.000
_cell.length_c   1.000
_cell.angle_alpha   90.00
_cell.angle_beta   90.00
_cell.angle_gamma   90.00
#
_symmetry.space_group_name_H-M   'P 1'
#
loop_
_entity.id
_entity.type
_entity.pdbx_description
1 polymer ?
#
loop_
_entity_poly.entity_id
_entity_poly.type
_entity_poly.pdbx_seq_one_letter_code
_entity_poly.pdbx_strand_id
1 'polypeptide(L)'
;MGLVFNLFRRGTVEKYNSIWDMYQKKGMSRRSFIKACTAMAAMLGIAPSMLSEVVEAAEKRLPVVVWLHGHECTGCSEAFIRSGAPMASDVVLNMIALEYDDTLAAASGQPFEEHLQEIIKAYDGQYILAVEGAVPALADSGYCMVGGHAFINQLKEAAAHCAAIINYGSCSAWGGIQAARPNPTQSTGVPNIIGDKPIINVPGCPPIPEVMTGVIAHYAMFGKLPPVDNEGRPKQFFGNRLHDTCY
;
A
#
# COMPACT_ATOMS: atom_id res chain seq x y z
N MET A 1 1.81 7.01 21.48
CA MET A 1 3.23 7.34 21.37
C MET A 1 4.15 6.14 21.60
N GLY A 2 3.67 4.91 21.42
CA GLY A 2 4.39 3.66 21.68
C GLY A 2 4.56 2.71 20.50
N LEU A 3 3.96 2.95 19.33
CA LEU A 3 3.99 1.99 18.21
C LEU A 3 5.03 2.29 17.12
N VAL A 4 5.48 3.52 16.98
CA VAL A 4 6.57 3.87 16.05
C VAL A 4 7.94 3.42 16.57
N PHE A 5 8.04 3.04 17.86
CA PHE A 5 9.28 2.58 18.48
C PHE A 5 9.54 1.06 18.34
N ASN A 6 8.59 0.27 17.86
CA ASN A 6 8.78 -1.17 17.67
C ASN A 6 9.46 -1.55 16.34
N LEU A 7 9.68 -0.64 15.44
CA LEU A 7 10.43 -0.83 14.19
C LEU A 7 11.91 -1.21 14.39
N PHE A 8 12.44 -1.22 15.63
CA PHE A 8 13.90 -1.34 15.89
C PHE A 8 14.30 -2.29 17.05
N ARG A 9 13.50 -3.25 17.43
CA ARG A 9 14.03 -4.35 18.26
C ARG A 9 14.73 -5.37 17.37
N ARG A 10 16.07 -5.39 17.44
CA ARG A 10 16.89 -6.52 16.99
C ARG A 10 16.39 -7.80 17.69
N GLY A 11 15.85 -8.71 16.90
CA GLY A 11 15.46 -10.04 17.37
C GLY A 11 13.96 -10.28 17.27
N THR A 12 13.58 -11.09 16.29
CA THR A 12 12.26 -11.62 15.98
C THR A 12 11.22 -10.57 15.57
N VAL A 13 10.88 -10.58 14.28
CA VAL A 13 9.68 -9.90 13.76
C VAL A 13 8.51 -10.32 14.66
N GLU A 14 8.05 -9.42 15.55
CA GLU A 14 6.91 -9.72 16.42
C GLU A 14 5.71 -10.06 15.53
N LYS A 15 5.06 -11.17 15.82
CA LYS A 15 3.83 -11.55 15.13
C LYS A 15 2.77 -10.48 15.42
N TYR A 16 2.43 -9.66 14.42
CA TYR A 16 1.35 -8.69 14.54
C TYR A 16 0.05 -9.40 14.90
N ASN A 17 -0.67 -8.79 15.84
CA ASN A 17 -1.99 -9.25 16.23
C ASN A 17 -3.00 -8.93 15.12
N SER A 18 -4.12 -9.62 15.12
CA SER A 18 -5.25 -9.28 14.23
C SER A 18 -5.87 -7.93 14.61
N ILE A 19 -6.66 -7.35 13.71
CA ILE A 19 -7.48 -6.16 13.99
C ILE A 19 -8.37 -6.42 15.23
N TRP A 20 -8.94 -7.62 15.34
CA TRP A 20 -9.72 -8.03 16.50
C TRP A 20 -8.93 -7.97 17.81
N ASP A 21 -7.72 -8.56 17.84
CA ASP A 21 -6.88 -8.56 19.04
C ASP A 21 -6.53 -7.16 19.52
N MET A 22 -6.33 -6.22 18.59
CA MET A 22 -6.05 -4.83 18.91
C MET A 22 -7.26 -4.14 19.57
N TYR A 23 -8.46 -4.36 19.02
CA TYR A 23 -9.68 -3.81 19.60
C TYR A 23 -10.04 -4.46 20.92
N GLN A 24 -9.78 -5.76 21.08
CA GLN A 24 -9.98 -6.48 22.34
C GLN A 24 -9.05 -5.94 23.45
N LYS A 25 -7.79 -5.66 23.14
CA LYS A 25 -6.86 -5.01 24.09
C LYS A 25 -7.31 -3.62 24.51
N LYS A 26 -8.06 -2.91 23.67
CA LYS A 26 -8.70 -1.62 23.99
C LYS A 26 -10.03 -1.76 24.77
N GLY A 27 -10.41 -2.96 25.18
CA GLY A 27 -11.64 -3.24 25.95
C GLY A 27 -12.92 -3.27 25.10
N MET A 28 -12.80 -3.34 23.76
CA MET A 28 -13.97 -3.39 22.89
C MET A 28 -14.62 -4.77 22.93
N SER A 29 -15.95 -4.81 23.10
CA SER A 29 -16.70 -6.05 23.00
C SER A 29 -16.79 -6.57 21.56
N ARG A 30 -16.93 -7.88 21.37
CA ARG A 30 -17.11 -8.48 20.03
C ARG A 30 -18.31 -7.88 19.28
N ARG A 31 -19.39 -7.55 19.99
CA ARG A 31 -20.57 -6.88 19.39
C ARG A 31 -20.24 -5.48 18.87
N SER A 32 -19.44 -4.71 19.61
CA SER A 32 -18.99 -3.38 19.18
C SER A 32 -18.02 -3.48 18.02
N PHE A 33 -17.15 -4.48 18.03
CA PHE A 33 -16.24 -4.77 16.91
C PHE A 33 -16.99 -5.09 15.61
N ILE A 34 -17.99 -5.97 15.65
CA ILE A 34 -18.83 -6.28 14.48
C ILE A 34 -19.54 -5.02 13.96
N LYS A 35 -20.02 -4.15 14.85
CA LYS A 35 -20.62 -2.86 14.45
C LYS A 35 -19.60 -1.95 13.75
N ALA A 36 -18.38 -1.89 14.24
CA ALA A 36 -17.30 -1.13 13.61
C ALA A 36 -16.96 -1.69 12.21
N CYS A 37 -16.85 -3.02 12.08
CA CYS A 37 -16.66 -3.68 10.77
C CYS A 37 -17.82 -3.37 9.81
N THR A 38 -19.07 -3.38 10.31
CA THR A 38 -20.26 -3.05 9.51
C THR A 38 -20.23 -1.60 9.02
N ALA A 39 -19.87 -0.66 9.90
CA ALA A 39 -19.78 0.76 9.54
C ALA A 39 -18.68 0.98 8.49
N MET A 40 -17.53 0.34 8.65
CA MET A 40 -16.41 0.43 7.69
C MET A 40 -16.77 -0.22 6.35
N ALA A 41 -17.41 -1.39 6.36
CA ALA A 41 -17.92 -2.04 5.17
C ALA A 41 -18.90 -1.13 4.41
N ALA A 42 -19.82 -0.47 5.11
CA ALA A 42 -20.77 0.48 4.51
C ALA A 42 -20.06 1.70 3.89
N MET A 43 -19.03 2.25 4.56
CA MET A 43 -18.23 3.36 4.03
C MET A 43 -17.49 2.96 2.75
N LEU A 44 -17.07 1.70 2.65
CA LEU A 44 -16.40 1.15 1.46
C LEU A 44 -17.38 0.63 0.39
N GLY A 45 -18.69 0.84 0.56
CA GLY A 45 -19.70 0.38 -0.38
C GLY A 45 -19.85 -1.14 -0.47
N ILE A 46 -19.47 -1.86 0.57
CA ILE A 46 -19.46 -3.32 0.62
C ILE A 46 -20.86 -3.83 0.94
N ALA A 47 -21.32 -4.83 0.19
CA ALA A 47 -22.65 -5.41 0.40
C ALA A 47 -22.77 -6.07 1.78
N PRO A 48 -23.92 -5.92 2.48
CA PRO A 48 -24.13 -6.52 3.81
C PRO A 48 -23.93 -8.05 3.84
N SER A 49 -24.15 -8.74 2.72
CA SER A 49 -23.92 -10.19 2.57
C SER A 49 -22.47 -10.62 2.76
N MET A 50 -21.52 -9.70 2.60
CA MET A 50 -20.08 -9.94 2.76
C MET A 50 -19.56 -9.62 4.17
N LEU A 51 -20.42 -9.22 5.09
CA LEU A 51 -19.99 -8.83 6.45
C LEU A 51 -19.28 -9.95 7.21
N SER A 52 -19.67 -11.20 7.01
CA SER A 52 -19.00 -12.35 7.63
C SER A 52 -17.55 -12.50 7.16
N GLU A 53 -17.29 -12.26 5.88
CA GLU A 53 -15.93 -12.28 5.32
C GLU A 53 -15.07 -11.14 5.88
N VAL A 54 -15.68 -9.95 6.05
CA VAL A 54 -15.02 -8.79 6.67
C VAL A 54 -14.59 -9.09 8.10
N VAL A 55 -15.49 -9.66 8.90
CA VAL A 55 -15.21 -10.01 10.31
C VAL A 55 -14.12 -11.09 10.37
N GLU A 56 -14.21 -12.13 9.52
CA GLU A 56 -13.20 -13.17 9.46
C GLU A 56 -11.82 -12.65 9.07
N ALA A 57 -11.74 -11.76 8.07
CA ALA A 57 -10.48 -11.14 7.67
C ALA A 57 -9.90 -10.27 8.78
N ALA A 58 -10.74 -9.50 9.48
CA ALA A 58 -10.32 -8.67 10.61
C ALA A 58 -9.87 -9.47 11.86
N GLU A 59 -10.21 -10.75 11.94
CA GLU A 59 -9.70 -11.70 12.93
C GLU A 59 -8.35 -12.34 12.53
N LYS A 60 -7.96 -12.21 11.25
CA LYS A 60 -6.66 -12.69 10.75
C LYS A 60 -5.55 -11.71 11.08
N ARG A 61 -4.31 -12.16 10.89
CA ARG A 61 -3.11 -11.34 11.06
C ARG A 61 -3.17 -10.10 10.16
N LEU A 62 -2.69 -8.96 10.67
CA LEU A 62 -2.58 -7.74 9.89
C LEU A 62 -1.73 -7.96 8.63
N PRO A 63 -2.17 -7.50 7.44
CA PRO A 63 -1.36 -7.59 6.24
C PRO A 63 -0.11 -6.73 6.38
N VAL A 64 1.02 -7.31 6.05
CA VAL A 64 2.31 -6.61 6.00
C VAL A 64 2.35 -5.77 4.74
N VAL A 65 2.82 -4.53 4.86
CA VAL A 65 2.99 -3.59 3.76
C VAL A 65 4.43 -3.10 3.73
N VAL A 66 5.02 -3.18 2.55
CA VAL A 66 6.29 -2.55 2.19
C VAL A 66 5.96 -1.43 1.22
N TRP A 67 6.34 -0.18 1.55
CA TRP A 67 6.10 0.97 0.69
C TRP A 67 7.43 1.47 0.14
N LEU A 68 7.58 1.38 -1.18
CA LEU A 68 8.78 1.82 -1.89
C LEU A 68 8.55 3.15 -2.60
N HIS A 69 9.56 4.01 -2.53
CA HIS A 69 9.59 5.32 -3.14
C HIS A 69 10.61 5.36 -4.29
N GLY A 70 10.10 5.57 -5.50
CA GLY A 70 10.92 5.65 -6.70
C GLY A 70 11.20 7.09 -7.12
N HIS A 71 11.10 7.35 -8.42
CA HIS A 71 11.26 8.69 -8.98
C HIS A 71 9.97 9.49 -8.79
N GLU A 72 9.89 10.26 -7.71
CA GLU A 72 8.64 10.81 -7.20
C GLU A 72 8.80 12.20 -6.53
N CYS A 73 7.73 12.75 -5.95
CA CYS A 73 7.70 14.03 -5.25
C CYS A 73 7.12 13.94 -3.83
N THR A 74 6.91 12.73 -3.29
CA THR A 74 6.27 12.43 -1.99
C THR A 74 4.80 12.86 -1.90
N GLY A 75 4.20 13.31 -3.01
CA GLY A 75 2.84 13.84 -3.03
C GLY A 75 1.77 12.80 -2.73
N CYS A 76 2.00 11.53 -3.07
CA CYS A 76 1.04 10.46 -2.76
C CYS A 76 1.09 10.10 -1.26
N SER A 77 2.26 10.01 -0.65
CA SER A 77 2.42 9.84 0.80
C SER A 77 1.76 10.99 1.56
N GLU A 78 1.99 12.25 1.13
CA GLU A 78 1.32 13.43 1.67
C GLU A 78 -0.21 13.35 1.55
N ALA A 79 -0.72 12.88 0.41
CA ALA A 79 -2.14 12.69 0.23
C ALA A 79 -2.66 11.58 1.15
N PHE A 80 -1.97 10.45 1.23
CA PHE A 80 -2.36 9.33 2.08
C PHE A 80 -2.54 9.75 3.54
N ILE A 81 -1.57 10.48 4.13
CA ILE A 81 -1.66 10.92 5.53
C ILE A 81 -2.77 11.94 5.78
N ARG A 82 -3.32 12.58 4.74
CA ARG A 82 -4.45 13.52 4.83
C ARG A 82 -5.82 12.85 4.73
N SER A 83 -5.90 11.53 4.57
CA SER A 83 -7.18 10.84 4.52
C SER A 83 -8.00 11.06 5.79
N GLY A 84 -9.28 11.43 5.59
CA GLY A 84 -10.22 11.68 6.68
C GLY A 84 -11.14 10.50 6.99
N ALA A 85 -11.33 9.57 6.02
CA ALA A 85 -12.26 8.45 6.19
C ALA A 85 -11.90 7.24 5.28
N PRO A 86 -11.24 6.20 5.82
CA PRO A 86 -10.66 6.11 7.15
C PRO A 86 -9.46 7.05 7.33
N MET A 87 -9.19 7.49 8.54
CA MET A 87 -7.98 8.26 8.79
C MET A 87 -6.73 7.40 8.54
N ALA A 88 -5.70 8.02 7.95
CA ALA A 88 -4.44 7.31 7.69
C ALA A 88 -3.84 6.68 8.96
N SER A 89 -3.97 7.37 10.11
CA SER A 89 -3.55 6.84 11.40
C SER A 89 -4.31 5.55 11.80
N ASP A 90 -5.61 5.46 11.46
CA ASP A 90 -6.37 4.23 11.74
C ASP A 90 -5.90 3.09 10.85
N VAL A 91 -5.59 3.38 9.59
CA VAL A 91 -5.07 2.37 8.66
C VAL A 91 -3.70 1.89 9.11
N VAL A 92 -2.75 2.78 9.30
CA VAL A 92 -1.34 2.43 9.63
C VAL A 92 -1.21 1.80 11.03
N LEU A 93 -2.00 2.27 12.01
CA LEU A 93 -1.86 1.79 13.38
C LEU A 93 -2.75 0.59 13.70
N ASN A 94 -3.82 0.34 12.92
CA ASN A 94 -4.86 -0.61 13.31
C ASN A 94 -5.22 -1.62 12.22
N MET A 95 -4.90 -1.38 10.95
CA MET A 95 -5.40 -2.22 9.85
C MET A 95 -4.28 -2.90 9.06
N ILE A 96 -3.08 -2.35 9.06
CA ILE A 96 -1.90 -2.91 8.36
C ILE A 96 -0.70 -2.94 9.29
N ALA A 97 0.30 -3.72 8.91
CA ALA A 97 1.63 -3.67 9.46
C ALA A 97 2.55 -3.00 8.45
N LEU A 98 2.70 -1.69 8.54
CA LEU A 98 3.63 -0.94 7.68
C LEU A 98 5.05 -1.17 8.20
N GLU A 99 5.79 -2.05 7.52
CA GLU A 99 7.11 -2.50 7.94
C GLU A 99 8.25 -1.71 7.31
N TYR A 100 8.03 -1.21 6.11
CA TYR A 100 9.02 -0.41 5.41
C TYR A 100 8.33 0.76 4.71
N ASP A 101 8.81 1.95 4.99
CA ASP A 101 8.44 3.21 4.34
C ASP A 101 9.52 4.23 4.69
N ASP A 102 10.36 4.61 3.76
CA ASP A 102 11.52 5.48 3.99
C ASP A 102 11.13 6.95 4.26
N THR A 103 9.92 7.37 3.86
CA THR A 103 9.38 8.69 4.16
C THR A 103 8.94 8.83 5.62
N LEU A 104 8.36 7.76 6.19
CA LEU A 104 7.79 7.77 7.55
C LEU A 104 8.72 7.13 8.59
N ALA A 105 9.76 6.41 8.17
CA ALA A 105 10.68 5.73 9.06
C ALA A 105 11.54 6.70 9.86
N ALA A 106 11.80 6.37 11.12
CA ALA A 106 12.76 7.06 11.95
C ALA A 106 14.21 6.61 11.68
N ALA A 107 14.40 5.46 11.04
CA ALA A 107 15.71 4.92 10.67
C ALA A 107 16.05 5.24 9.23
N SER A 108 17.34 5.18 8.94
CA SER A 108 17.88 5.44 7.61
C SER A 108 19.18 4.67 7.39
N GLY A 109 19.61 4.61 6.12
CA GLY A 109 20.88 4.00 5.74
C GLY A 109 20.86 2.48 5.81
N GLN A 110 22.06 1.88 5.88
CA GLN A 110 22.24 0.44 5.76
C GLN A 110 21.39 -0.41 6.73
N PRO A 111 21.21 -0.05 8.02
CA PRO A 111 20.35 -0.84 8.91
C PRO A 111 18.88 -0.88 8.47
N PHE A 112 18.42 0.15 7.77
CA PHE A 112 17.06 0.20 7.27
C PHE A 112 16.90 -0.65 6.00
N GLU A 113 17.90 -0.66 5.12
CA GLU A 113 17.92 -1.54 3.95
C GLU A 113 18.04 -3.04 4.36
N GLU A 114 18.85 -3.34 5.39
CA GLU A 114 18.94 -4.68 5.96
C GLU A 114 17.56 -5.14 6.51
N HIS A 115 16.81 -4.23 7.13
CA HIS A 115 15.45 -4.51 7.60
C HIS A 115 14.51 -4.85 6.44
N LEU A 116 14.58 -4.13 5.31
CA LEU A 116 13.81 -4.48 4.10
C LEU A 116 14.09 -5.92 3.67
N GLN A 117 15.36 -6.31 3.65
CA GLN A 117 15.76 -7.67 3.30
C GLN A 117 15.23 -8.72 4.28
N GLU A 118 15.20 -8.39 5.57
CA GLU A 118 14.62 -9.26 6.60
C GLU A 118 13.11 -9.44 6.37
N ILE A 119 12.38 -8.35 6.05
CA ILE A 119 10.95 -8.40 5.77
C ILE A 119 10.65 -9.23 4.52
N ILE A 120 11.38 -9.02 3.42
CA ILE A 120 11.22 -9.79 2.18
C ILE A 120 11.36 -11.30 2.48
N LYS A 121 12.35 -11.70 3.27
CA LYS A 121 12.57 -13.11 3.63
C LYS A 121 11.52 -13.65 4.61
N ALA A 122 11.14 -12.85 5.61
CA ALA A 122 10.21 -13.29 6.65
C ALA A 122 8.76 -13.43 6.14
N TYR A 123 8.39 -12.66 5.13
CA TYR A 123 7.03 -12.58 4.60
C TYR A 123 6.94 -12.91 3.11
N ASP A 124 7.82 -13.77 2.62
CA ASP A 124 7.86 -14.21 1.22
C ASP A 124 6.48 -14.64 0.71
N GLY A 125 6.01 -14.02 -0.37
CA GLY A 125 4.69 -14.23 -0.95
C GLY A 125 3.49 -13.73 -0.12
N GLN A 126 3.71 -13.00 0.99
CA GLN A 126 2.64 -12.65 1.93
C GLN A 126 2.43 -11.13 2.14
N TYR A 127 3.37 -10.29 1.73
CA TYR A 127 3.23 -8.85 1.90
C TYR A 127 2.68 -8.16 0.65
N ILE A 128 2.07 -7.02 0.86
CA ILE A 128 1.67 -6.09 -0.19
C ILE A 128 2.80 -5.09 -0.43
N LEU A 129 3.15 -4.93 -1.70
CA LEU A 129 4.10 -3.92 -2.14
C LEU A 129 3.34 -2.67 -2.58
N ALA A 130 3.40 -1.60 -1.80
CA ALA A 130 2.95 -0.28 -2.22
C ALA A 130 4.11 0.43 -2.93
N VAL A 131 3.83 1.07 -4.05
CA VAL A 131 4.85 1.79 -4.84
C VAL A 131 4.37 3.19 -5.16
N GLU A 132 5.17 4.18 -4.81
CA GLU A 132 5.04 5.58 -5.22
C GLU A 132 6.19 5.96 -6.17
N GLY A 133 5.88 6.71 -7.22
CA GLY A 133 6.88 7.19 -8.17
C GLY A 133 7.07 6.32 -9.41
N ALA A 134 7.68 6.91 -10.43
CA ALA A 134 8.03 6.24 -11.67
C ALA A 134 9.30 5.40 -11.50
N VAL A 135 9.52 4.47 -12.42
CA VAL A 135 10.70 3.60 -12.46
C VAL A 135 11.62 4.05 -13.58
N PRO A 136 12.79 4.65 -13.28
CA PRO A 136 13.83 4.85 -14.28
C PRO A 136 14.34 3.51 -14.80
N ALA A 137 14.15 3.24 -16.09
CA ALA A 137 14.49 1.93 -16.67
C ALA A 137 15.99 1.72 -16.87
N LEU A 138 16.78 2.79 -16.82
CA LEU A 138 18.23 2.72 -16.91
C LEU A 138 18.85 2.43 -15.54
N ALA A 139 18.94 1.15 -15.18
CA ALA A 139 19.39 0.70 -13.85
C ALA A 139 20.76 1.25 -13.42
N ASP A 140 21.71 1.31 -14.34
CA ASP A 140 23.09 1.70 -14.03
C ASP A 140 23.34 3.22 -14.18
N SER A 141 22.29 3.99 -14.43
CA SER A 141 22.40 5.44 -14.67
C SER A 141 22.58 6.28 -13.42
N GLY A 142 22.22 5.75 -12.24
CA GLY A 142 22.20 6.49 -10.98
C GLY A 142 21.09 7.55 -10.88
N TYR A 143 20.11 7.57 -11.76
CA TYR A 143 19.03 8.57 -11.76
C TYR A 143 18.09 8.48 -10.56
N CYS A 144 17.90 7.29 -9.99
CA CYS A 144 17.10 7.10 -8.79
C CYS A 144 17.77 6.03 -7.91
N MET A 145 18.39 6.49 -6.86
CA MET A 145 19.13 5.65 -5.91
C MET A 145 18.47 5.72 -4.54
N VAL A 146 18.13 4.57 -3.97
CA VAL A 146 17.55 4.42 -2.64
C VAL A 146 18.46 3.51 -1.83
N GLY A 147 18.91 3.94 -0.66
CA GLY A 147 19.81 3.18 0.19
C GLY A 147 21.13 2.75 -0.48
N GLY A 148 21.56 3.47 -1.53
CA GLY A 148 22.77 3.12 -2.31
C GLY A 148 22.51 2.13 -3.46
N HIS A 149 21.27 1.70 -3.68
CA HIS A 149 20.84 0.78 -4.75
C HIS A 149 20.00 1.50 -5.79
N ALA A 150 20.10 1.08 -7.06
CA ALA A 150 19.19 1.56 -8.09
C ALA A 150 17.77 1.10 -7.78
N PHE A 151 16.81 2.03 -7.75
CA PHE A 151 15.41 1.74 -7.40
C PHE A 151 14.80 0.60 -8.21
N ILE A 152 15.09 0.51 -9.50
CA ILE A 152 14.58 -0.58 -10.35
C ILE A 152 15.01 -1.97 -9.86
N ASN A 153 16.19 -2.10 -9.26
CA ASN A 153 16.67 -3.38 -8.72
C ASN A 153 15.96 -3.69 -7.40
N GLN A 154 15.82 -2.70 -6.51
CA GLN A 154 15.06 -2.83 -5.27
C GLN A 154 13.59 -3.20 -5.55
N LEU A 155 12.96 -2.52 -6.53
CA LEU A 155 11.61 -2.82 -6.96
C LEU A 155 11.46 -4.26 -7.48
N LYS A 156 12.36 -4.71 -8.36
CA LYS A 156 12.32 -6.08 -8.91
C LYS A 156 12.47 -7.14 -7.83
N GLU A 157 13.39 -6.93 -6.90
CA GLU A 157 13.61 -7.83 -5.78
C GLU A 157 12.38 -7.89 -4.89
N ALA A 158 11.86 -6.75 -4.42
CA ALA A 158 10.66 -6.72 -3.60
C ALA A 158 9.43 -7.28 -4.35
N ALA A 159 9.26 -6.97 -5.62
CA ALA A 159 8.15 -7.48 -6.43
C ALA A 159 8.20 -9.00 -6.61
N ALA A 160 9.37 -9.61 -6.73
CA ALA A 160 9.52 -11.06 -6.87
C ALA A 160 8.87 -11.82 -5.70
N HIS A 161 8.92 -11.24 -4.50
CA HIS A 161 8.50 -11.85 -3.24
C HIS A 161 7.18 -11.30 -2.68
N CYS A 162 6.53 -10.32 -3.32
CA CYS A 162 5.25 -9.81 -2.84
C CYS A 162 4.05 -10.65 -3.29
N ALA A 163 2.94 -10.56 -2.56
CA ALA A 163 1.66 -11.15 -2.94
C ALA A 163 0.96 -10.35 -4.04
N ALA A 164 1.04 -9.03 -3.98
CA ALA A 164 0.45 -8.10 -4.94
C ALA A 164 1.09 -6.72 -4.82
N ILE A 165 0.86 -5.87 -5.84
CA ILE A 165 1.38 -4.51 -5.92
C ILE A 165 0.22 -3.51 -5.94
N ILE A 166 0.34 -2.44 -5.18
CA ILE A 166 -0.54 -1.27 -5.24
C ILE A 166 0.29 -0.08 -5.68
N ASN A 167 0.05 0.42 -6.89
CA ASN A 167 0.67 1.62 -7.41
C ASN A 167 -0.11 2.86 -6.96
N TYR A 168 0.48 3.66 -6.11
CA TYR A 168 -0.09 4.94 -5.70
C TYR A 168 0.44 6.08 -6.58
N GLY A 169 -0.48 6.74 -7.27
CA GLY A 169 -0.21 7.85 -8.14
C GLY A 169 0.00 7.49 -9.61
N SER A 170 -0.16 8.49 -10.47
CA SER A 170 0.02 8.35 -11.92
C SER A 170 1.49 8.07 -12.30
N CYS A 171 2.44 8.42 -11.42
CA CYS A 171 3.87 8.14 -11.65
C CYS A 171 4.12 6.64 -11.61
N SER A 172 3.73 5.95 -10.56
CA SER A 172 3.89 4.51 -10.44
C SER A 172 3.01 3.73 -11.42
N ALA A 173 1.78 4.22 -11.69
CA ALA A 173 0.86 3.56 -12.62
C ALA A 173 1.34 3.63 -14.08
N TRP A 174 1.80 4.81 -14.54
CA TRP A 174 2.07 5.07 -15.98
C TRP A 174 3.33 5.88 -16.27
N GLY A 175 4.15 6.20 -15.26
CA GLY A 175 5.37 6.97 -15.41
C GLY A 175 5.24 8.47 -15.14
N GLY A 176 4.01 9.01 -15.12
CA GLY A 176 3.73 10.40 -14.76
C GLY A 176 4.50 11.44 -15.58
N ILE A 177 4.81 12.57 -14.96
CA ILE A 177 5.57 13.66 -15.60
C ILE A 177 7.01 13.24 -15.93
N GLN A 178 7.58 12.31 -15.18
CA GLN A 178 8.95 11.82 -15.38
C GLN A 178 9.09 11.07 -16.72
N ALA A 179 8.00 10.44 -17.19
CA ALA A 179 7.96 9.76 -18.48
C ALA A 179 7.69 10.71 -19.66
N ALA A 180 7.40 11.99 -19.40
CA ALA A 180 7.18 12.98 -20.45
C ALA A 180 8.47 13.21 -21.26
N ARG A 181 8.32 13.49 -22.58
CA ARG A 181 9.47 13.75 -23.45
C ARG A 181 10.23 15.00 -23.00
N PRO A 182 11.57 14.97 -23.06
CA PRO A 182 12.47 14.02 -23.70
C PRO A 182 12.76 12.71 -22.94
N ASN A 183 12.34 12.57 -21.70
CA ASN A 183 12.50 11.37 -20.84
C ASN A 183 13.94 10.78 -20.86
N PRO A 184 14.94 11.53 -20.42
CA PRO A 184 16.34 11.06 -20.46
C PRO A 184 16.59 9.88 -19.50
N THR A 185 15.75 9.71 -18.50
CA THR A 185 15.83 8.62 -17.52
C THR A 185 15.16 7.34 -17.97
N GLN A 186 14.43 7.37 -19.11
CA GLN A 186 13.55 6.31 -19.56
C GLN A 186 12.56 5.86 -18.49
N SER A 187 12.07 6.82 -17.70
CA SER A 187 11.09 6.56 -16.65
C SER A 187 9.79 6.00 -17.22
N THR A 188 9.23 5.03 -16.51
CA THR A 188 7.98 4.35 -16.91
C THR A 188 7.19 3.94 -15.67
N GLY A 189 5.96 3.45 -15.88
CA GLY A 189 5.16 2.89 -14.80
C GLY A 189 5.64 1.50 -14.38
N VAL A 190 5.33 1.12 -13.15
CA VAL A 190 5.63 -0.21 -12.57
C VAL A 190 5.12 -1.36 -13.44
N PRO A 191 3.89 -1.30 -14.04
CA PRO A 191 3.38 -2.39 -14.88
C PRO A 191 4.22 -2.70 -16.11
N ASN A 192 5.05 -1.75 -16.58
CA ASN A 192 5.96 -1.98 -17.70
C ASN A 192 7.26 -2.69 -17.29
N ILE A 193 7.54 -2.76 -16.00
CA ILE A 193 8.73 -3.42 -15.45
C ILE A 193 8.35 -4.76 -14.82
N ILE A 194 7.22 -4.82 -14.12
CA ILE A 194 6.71 -5.99 -13.42
C ILE A 194 5.39 -6.40 -14.09
N GLY A 195 5.39 -7.51 -14.81
CA GLY A 195 4.23 -7.97 -15.58
C GLY A 195 3.54 -9.23 -15.05
N ASP A 196 4.13 -9.89 -14.08
CA ASP A 196 3.72 -11.24 -13.61
C ASP A 196 2.98 -11.25 -12.26
N LYS A 197 2.78 -10.08 -11.65
CA LYS A 197 2.11 -9.94 -10.36
C LYS A 197 0.74 -9.30 -10.49
N PRO A 198 -0.20 -9.58 -9.58
CA PRO A 198 -1.43 -8.81 -9.47
C PRO A 198 -1.11 -7.35 -9.14
N ILE A 199 -1.53 -6.42 -10.00
CA ILE A 199 -1.26 -4.99 -9.85
C ILE A 199 -2.56 -4.21 -9.77
N ILE A 200 -2.65 -3.29 -8.82
CA ILE A 200 -3.70 -2.26 -8.75
C ILE A 200 -3.08 -0.90 -9.00
N ASN A 201 -3.68 -0.14 -9.92
CA ASN A 201 -3.32 1.24 -10.20
C ASN A 201 -4.31 2.19 -9.52
N VAL A 202 -3.83 3.03 -8.63
CA VAL A 202 -4.59 4.11 -7.98
C VAL A 202 -4.10 5.45 -8.54
N PRO A 203 -4.59 5.86 -9.72
CA PRO A 203 -4.07 7.04 -10.39
C PRO A 203 -4.53 8.35 -9.72
N GLY A 204 -3.77 9.38 -9.97
CA GLY A 204 -3.93 10.75 -9.49
C GLY A 204 -2.55 11.38 -9.33
N CYS A 205 -2.49 12.71 -9.20
CA CYS A 205 -1.22 13.42 -8.95
C CYS A 205 -1.46 14.55 -7.94
N PRO A 206 -1.58 14.15 -6.64
CA PRO A 206 -1.73 12.82 -6.08
C PRO A 206 -3.14 12.22 -6.26
N PRO A 207 -3.35 10.94 -5.93
CA PRO A 207 -4.69 10.35 -5.85
C PRO A 207 -5.52 10.95 -4.72
N ILE A 208 -6.82 10.74 -4.76
CA ILE A 208 -7.73 11.09 -3.66
C ILE A 208 -7.35 10.27 -2.42
N PRO A 209 -7.10 10.90 -1.26
CA PRO A 209 -6.64 10.22 -0.04
C PRO A 209 -7.52 9.03 0.37
N GLU A 210 -8.85 9.22 0.35
CA GLU A 210 -9.83 8.20 0.72
C GLU A 210 -9.82 7.00 -0.23
N VAL A 211 -9.47 7.20 -1.49
CA VAL A 211 -9.30 6.10 -2.46
C VAL A 211 -8.05 5.29 -2.11
N MET A 212 -6.96 5.94 -1.75
CA MET A 212 -5.71 5.27 -1.37
C MET A 212 -5.92 4.41 -0.12
N THR A 213 -6.47 5.01 0.94
CA THR A 213 -6.76 4.29 2.19
C THR A 213 -7.84 3.23 2.01
N GLY A 214 -8.85 3.50 1.16
CA GLY A 214 -9.92 2.56 0.85
C GLY A 214 -9.44 1.29 0.14
N VAL A 215 -8.48 1.39 -0.77
CA VAL A 215 -7.91 0.22 -1.48
C VAL A 215 -7.15 -0.68 -0.52
N ILE A 216 -6.28 -0.11 0.33
CA ILE A 216 -5.50 -0.91 1.27
C ILE A 216 -6.39 -1.47 2.40
N ALA A 217 -7.39 -0.70 2.84
CA ALA A 217 -8.38 -1.16 3.79
C ALA A 217 -9.23 -2.32 3.24
N HIS A 218 -9.62 -2.25 1.95
CA HIS A 218 -10.31 -3.36 1.29
C HIS A 218 -9.47 -4.65 1.37
N TYR A 219 -8.18 -4.57 1.05
CA TYR A 219 -7.31 -5.74 1.17
C TYR A 219 -7.20 -6.24 2.62
N ALA A 220 -7.02 -5.33 3.57
CA ALA A 220 -6.94 -5.68 4.99
C ALA A 220 -8.23 -6.37 5.51
N MET A 221 -9.40 -5.95 5.00
CA MET A 221 -10.69 -6.47 5.42
C MET A 221 -11.09 -7.77 4.72
N PHE A 222 -10.65 -8.00 3.48
CA PHE A 222 -11.08 -9.15 2.69
C PHE A 222 -9.97 -10.16 2.37
N GLY A 223 -8.71 -9.80 2.60
CA GLY A 223 -7.56 -10.59 2.16
C GLY A 223 -7.48 -10.75 0.63
N LYS A 224 -8.20 -9.92 -0.11
CA LYS A 224 -8.30 -9.94 -1.57
C LYS A 224 -8.21 -8.53 -2.13
N LEU A 225 -7.63 -8.42 -3.31
CA LEU A 225 -7.62 -7.15 -4.04
C LEU A 225 -9.03 -6.82 -4.55
N PRO A 226 -9.42 -5.53 -4.61
CA PRO A 226 -10.68 -5.13 -5.21
C PRO A 226 -10.70 -5.44 -6.71
N PRO A 227 -11.90 -5.67 -7.31
CA PRO A 227 -12.03 -5.84 -8.76
C PRO A 227 -11.54 -4.60 -9.51
N VAL A 228 -10.79 -4.81 -10.59
CA VAL A 228 -10.21 -3.73 -11.40
C VAL A 228 -10.79 -3.68 -12.81
N ASP A 229 -10.64 -2.54 -13.45
CA ASP A 229 -10.91 -2.35 -14.88
C ASP A 229 -9.71 -2.79 -15.75
N ASN A 230 -9.79 -2.55 -17.06
CA ASN A 230 -8.76 -2.95 -18.02
C ASN A 230 -7.42 -2.20 -17.83
N GLU A 231 -7.42 -1.10 -17.08
CA GLU A 231 -6.22 -0.33 -16.75
C GLU A 231 -5.70 -0.63 -15.33
N GLY A 232 -6.25 -1.64 -14.67
CA GLY A 232 -5.89 -2.04 -13.32
C GLY A 232 -6.45 -1.11 -12.23
N ARG A 233 -7.43 -0.23 -12.54
CA ARG A 233 -8.00 0.71 -11.57
C ARG A 233 -9.16 0.07 -10.81
N PRO A 234 -9.27 0.27 -9.48
CA PRO A 234 -10.38 -0.28 -8.69
C PRO A 234 -11.75 0.19 -9.20
N LYS A 235 -12.59 -0.74 -9.66
CA LYS A 235 -13.92 -0.42 -10.20
C LYS A 235 -14.82 0.32 -9.23
N GLN A 236 -14.66 0.07 -7.94
CA GLN A 236 -15.41 0.75 -6.88
C GLN A 236 -15.24 2.28 -6.95
N PHE A 237 -14.07 2.78 -7.31
CA PHE A 237 -13.75 4.20 -7.34
C PHE A 237 -13.68 4.77 -8.77
N PHE A 238 -13.35 3.94 -9.76
CA PHE A 238 -13.10 4.37 -11.13
C PHE A 238 -14.07 3.75 -12.15
N GLY A 239 -15.06 2.97 -11.69
CA GLY A 239 -16.01 2.26 -12.56
C GLY A 239 -17.00 3.16 -13.26
N ASN A 240 -17.40 4.30 -12.64
CA ASN A 240 -18.34 5.25 -13.19
C ASN A 240 -17.64 6.58 -13.45
N ARG A 241 -17.89 7.17 -14.61
CA ARG A 241 -17.42 8.53 -14.96
C ARG A 241 -18.53 9.53 -14.67
N LEU A 242 -18.16 10.81 -14.45
CA LEU A 242 -19.15 11.89 -14.30
C LEU A 242 -20.11 11.95 -15.49
N HIS A 243 -19.60 11.73 -16.71
CA HIS A 243 -20.42 11.75 -17.93
C HIS A 243 -21.37 10.56 -18.07
N ASP A 244 -21.16 9.46 -17.36
CA ASP A 244 -22.08 8.31 -17.36
C ASP A 244 -23.38 8.63 -16.60
N THR A 245 -23.38 9.68 -15.77
CA THR A 245 -24.52 10.16 -14.97
C THR A 245 -24.91 11.60 -15.28
N CYS A 246 -24.33 12.20 -16.32
CA CYS A 246 -24.65 13.56 -16.75
C CYS A 246 -25.94 13.55 -17.58
N TYR A 247 -26.93 14.40 -17.22
CA TYR A 247 -28.18 14.58 -17.92
C TYR A 247 -28.03 15.58 -19.06
#